data_1ee8f9f769f82de145f6abec38767157
#
_entry.id   1ee8f9f769f82de145f6abec38767157
#
_cell.length_a   1.000
_cell.length_b   1.000
_cell.length_c   1.000
_cell.angle_alpha   90.00
_cell.angle_beta   90.00
_cell.angle_gamma   90.00
#
_symmetry.space_group_name_H-M   'P 1'
#
loop_
_entity.id
_entity.type
_entity.pdbx_description
1 polymer ?
#
loop_
_entity_poly.entity_id
_entity_poly.type
_entity_poly.pdbx_seq_one_letter_code
_entity_poly.pdbx_strand_id
1 'polypeptide(L)'
;MRYIKFMLVAVVMFVAVAPLSAQEHKQVEVTKNYTHEVASAKKMVAPTEISDMPIIEPEIVYNVNPETWQIELEDHNFKPATASYWDMNRPQHLFARIAAGYPLTTDAVVRYTTHDMRLGYFGVGIDHNANFVAKQNGYGEMFSVAQSYDMSNAVNVGGGLVLGRKLFEASLDYDNDIVNRYGLKESDRVCFHDGNLHLRYGDDFANLSRLNFGVEVDGGRWSQRLSNSDEYPCIAEHSANIAAKAARDFKGNIVGVKAGFGIWKDNGHAQYRDMAVNVGVNYARSFGIINLKAEVGYMYDKVSGRDKASHFFMPAARLDFDFGKVGIQPYIELATNVTHNGIEALYNQNRYIAFEPVRAKFSQMASTRSYDLHLGLTGSDKASRVAYRVYLGASFIRDQMVWYVNEIGAFGFTQTDNTRLFAGAEVEYRPVGGLKLAANVRGHLDYTDSVYAISDPKLTAGVLAEYRLKRWKFGVSGDFIGRREWSSGELVDGKSVVAFEAPAVFDLNAEIAFRATTRVEVFVRGCNLLNQNIYDYAYYYRNGIGAMAGVKIDF
;
A
#
# COMPACT_ATOMS: atom_id res chain seq x y z
N MET A 1 -4.04 24.19 -22.68
CA MET A 1 -5.37 24.21 -23.33
C MET A 1 -5.51 23.29 -24.56
N ARG A 2 -4.49 23.08 -25.39
CA ARG A 2 -4.57 22.17 -26.56
C ARG A 2 -4.73 20.69 -26.17
N TYR A 3 -4.10 20.23 -25.10
CA TYR A 3 -4.13 18.82 -24.66
C TYR A 3 -5.44 18.41 -23.96
N ILE A 4 -6.12 19.35 -23.29
CA ILE A 4 -7.43 19.07 -22.67
C ILE A 4 -8.50 18.75 -23.73
N LYS A 5 -8.44 19.38 -24.89
CA LYS A 5 -9.35 19.08 -26.02
C LYS A 5 -9.09 17.69 -26.63
N PHE A 6 -7.83 17.25 -26.71
CA PHE A 6 -7.47 15.92 -27.18
C PHE A 6 -7.91 14.83 -26.20
N MET A 7 -7.79 15.10 -24.90
CA MET A 7 -8.20 14.16 -23.85
C MET A 7 -9.71 13.96 -23.81
N LEU A 8 -10.49 15.03 -23.98
CA LEU A 8 -11.96 14.97 -24.07
C LEU A 8 -12.43 14.18 -25.30
N VAL A 9 -11.75 14.34 -26.43
CA VAL A 9 -12.04 13.60 -27.68
C VAL A 9 -11.68 12.11 -27.53
N ALA A 10 -10.58 11.78 -26.85
CA ALA A 10 -10.19 10.38 -26.59
C ALA A 10 -11.19 9.66 -25.66
N VAL A 11 -11.68 10.34 -24.62
CA VAL A 11 -12.70 9.79 -23.71
C VAL A 11 -14.04 9.59 -24.44
N VAL A 12 -14.42 10.52 -25.30
CA VAL A 12 -15.67 10.42 -26.10
C VAL A 12 -15.55 9.31 -27.16
N MET A 13 -14.38 9.13 -27.79
CA MET A 13 -14.18 8.03 -28.74
C MET A 13 -14.17 6.65 -28.07
N PHE A 14 -13.69 6.53 -26.83
CA PHE A 14 -13.68 5.25 -26.13
C PHE A 14 -15.09 4.81 -25.69
N VAL A 15 -15.96 5.76 -25.38
CA VAL A 15 -17.38 5.49 -25.06
C VAL A 15 -18.18 5.13 -26.35
N ALA A 16 -17.75 5.60 -27.52
CA ALA A 16 -18.42 5.36 -28.79
C ALA A 16 -18.07 4.02 -29.49
N VAL A 17 -17.04 3.30 -29.01
CA VAL A 17 -16.58 2.03 -29.63
C VAL A 17 -17.05 0.79 -28.85
N ALA A 18 -17.92 0.92 -27.86
CA ALA A 18 -18.58 -0.24 -27.27
C ALA A 18 -19.54 -0.84 -28.31
N PRO A 19 -19.30 -2.05 -28.84
CA PRO A 19 -20.22 -2.67 -29.77
C PRO A 19 -21.52 -2.99 -29.02
N LEU A 20 -22.60 -2.31 -29.33
CA LEU A 20 -23.95 -2.69 -29.02
C LEU A 20 -24.27 -3.98 -29.80
N SER A 21 -23.85 -5.12 -29.27
CA SER A 21 -24.35 -6.41 -29.73
C SER A 21 -25.78 -6.56 -29.22
N ALA A 22 -26.74 -6.15 -30.02
CA ALA A 22 -28.14 -6.52 -29.82
C ALA A 22 -28.26 -8.03 -29.95
N GLN A 23 -28.39 -8.74 -28.86
CA GLN A 23 -28.74 -10.15 -28.85
C GLN A 23 -30.25 -10.26 -29.11
N GLU A 24 -30.59 -10.78 -30.29
CA GLU A 24 -31.91 -11.18 -30.66
C GLU A 24 -32.37 -12.32 -29.74
N HIS A 25 -33.32 -12.05 -28.83
CA HIS A 25 -33.94 -13.07 -28.00
C HIS A 25 -34.89 -13.93 -28.84
N LYS A 26 -34.45 -15.12 -29.23
CA LYS A 26 -35.32 -16.17 -29.71
C LYS A 26 -35.99 -16.83 -28.52
N GLN A 27 -37.22 -16.45 -28.23
CA GLN A 27 -38.08 -17.18 -27.28
C GLN A 27 -38.46 -18.54 -27.89
N VAL A 28 -37.94 -19.60 -27.28
CA VAL A 28 -38.45 -20.95 -27.54
C VAL A 28 -39.42 -21.29 -26.42
N GLU A 29 -40.68 -21.24 -26.73
CA GLU A 29 -41.74 -21.73 -25.85
C GLU A 29 -41.78 -23.27 -25.90
N VAL A 30 -41.32 -23.92 -24.84
CA VAL A 30 -41.45 -25.36 -24.66
C VAL A 30 -42.58 -25.59 -23.68
N THR A 31 -43.78 -25.80 -24.21
CA THR A 31 -44.94 -26.33 -23.45
C THR A 31 -44.74 -27.81 -23.22
N LYS A 32 -44.33 -28.20 -22.04
CA LYS A 32 -44.33 -29.59 -21.58
C LYS A 32 -45.43 -29.73 -20.52
N ASN A 33 -46.52 -30.38 -20.87
CA ASN A 33 -47.57 -30.80 -19.91
C ASN A 33 -46.94 -31.83 -18.96
N TYR A 34 -46.79 -31.46 -17.71
CA TYR A 34 -46.33 -32.34 -16.64
C TYR A 34 -47.53 -32.69 -15.77
N THR A 35 -47.98 -33.95 -15.83
CA THR A 35 -48.95 -34.51 -14.89
C THR A 35 -48.20 -34.97 -13.65
N HIS A 36 -48.47 -34.36 -12.50
CA HIS A 36 -47.92 -34.77 -11.22
C HIS A 36 -48.61 -36.08 -10.75
N GLU A 37 -47.88 -37.17 -10.73
CA GLU A 37 -48.22 -38.32 -9.90
C GLU A 37 -47.62 -38.11 -8.51
N VAL A 38 -48.51 -37.96 -7.52
CA VAL A 38 -48.11 -37.84 -6.11
C VAL A 38 -47.95 -39.26 -5.55
N ALA A 39 -46.72 -39.73 -5.47
CA ALA A 39 -46.40 -40.92 -4.69
C ALA A 39 -46.51 -40.58 -3.19
N SER A 40 -47.34 -41.32 -2.46
CA SER A 40 -47.53 -41.17 -1.02
C SER A 40 -46.25 -41.54 -0.28
N ALA A 41 -45.52 -40.57 0.21
CA ALA A 41 -44.37 -40.78 1.06
C ALA A 41 -44.83 -41.10 2.49
N LYS A 42 -44.46 -42.27 2.99
CA LYS A 42 -44.59 -42.65 4.39
C LYS A 42 -43.66 -41.80 5.23
N LYS A 43 -44.21 -41.03 6.16
CA LYS A 43 -43.47 -40.21 7.12
C LYS A 43 -42.69 -41.11 8.07
N MET A 44 -41.37 -41.16 7.94
CA MET A 44 -40.51 -41.69 8.99
C MET A 44 -40.38 -40.63 10.08
N VAL A 45 -40.89 -40.91 11.26
CA VAL A 45 -40.70 -40.11 12.47
C VAL A 45 -39.42 -40.58 13.10
N ALA A 46 -38.35 -39.88 12.84
CA ALA A 46 -37.15 -39.90 13.69
C ALA A 46 -37.24 -38.69 14.61
N PRO A 47 -37.08 -38.82 15.92
CA PRO A 47 -36.97 -37.68 16.80
C PRO A 47 -35.59 -37.07 16.58
N THR A 48 -35.51 -35.99 15.83
CA THR A 48 -34.37 -35.13 15.84
C THR A 48 -34.52 -34.20 17.02
N GLU A 49 -33.70 -34.39 18.05
CA GLU A 49 -33.39 -33.32 19.00
C GLU A 49 -32.69 -32.23 18.22
N ILE A 50 -33.43 -31.26 17.76
CA ILE A 50 -32.88 -30.01 17.25
C ILE A 50 -32.56 -29.21 18.50
N SER A 51 -31.29 -29.15 18.84
CA SER A 51 -30.77 -28.13 19.72
C SER A 51 -31.06 -26.77 19.07
N ASP A 52 -31.97 -26.02 19.65
CA ASP A 52 -32.24 -24.63 19.30
C ASP A 52 -31.04 -23.76 19.64
N MET A 53 -29.98 -23.88 18.84
CA MET A 53 -29.01 -22.79 18.74
C MET A 53 -29.62 -21.74 17.82
N PRO A 54 -29.80 -20.50 18.28
CA PRO A 54 -30.23 -19.44 17.39
C PRO A 54 -29.17 -19.32 16.28
N ILE A 55 -29.59 -19.50 15.03
CA ILE A 55 -28.79 -19.12 13.87
C ILE A 55 -28.65 -17.61 13.97
N ILE A 56 -27.54 -17.16 14.52
CA ILE A 56 -27.14 -15.76 14.42
C ILE A 56 -26.70 -15.60 12.97
N GLU A 57 -27.61 -15.15 12.12
CA GLU A 57 -27.22 -14.61 10.83
C GLU A 57 -26.29 -13.42 11.15
N PRO A 58 -25.00 -13.46 10.77
CA PRO A 58 -24.16 -12.29 10.96
C PRO A 58 -24.74 -11.21 10.06
N GLU A 59 -25.33 -10.19 10.67
CA GLU A 59 -25.65 -8.96 9.99
C GLU A 59 -24.30 -8.38 9.52
N ILE A 60 -23.98 -8.59 8.23
CA ILE A 60 -22.80 -8.01 7.62
C ILE A 60 -23.09 -6.52 7.49
N VAL A 61 -22.83 -5.79 8.54
CA VAL A 61 -22.83 -4.34 8.51
C VAL A 61 -21.62 -3.94 7.67
N TYR A 62 -21.86 -3.54 6.43
CA TYR A 62 -20.86 -2.88 5.63
C TYR A 62 -20.51 -1.57 6.35
N ASN A 63 -19.44 -1.60 7.11
CA ASN A 63 -18.86 -0.40 7.69
C ASN A 63 -18.31 0.44 6.54
N VAL A 64 -19.12 1.37 6.06
CA VAL A 64 -18.62 2.45 5.21
C VAL A 64 -17.82 3.36 6.13
N ASN A 65 -16.56 3.02 6.34
CA ASN A 65 -15.66 3.84 7.11
C ASN A 65 -15.38 5.12 6.31
N PRO A 66 -15.82 6.30 6.76
CA PRO A 66 -15.52 7.55 6.06
C PRO A 66 -14.01 7.88 6.05
N GLU A 67 -13.20 7.13 6.79
CA GLU A 67 -11.76 7.29 6.86
C GLU A 67 -11.00 6.74 5.64
N THR A 68 -11.66 5.96 4.78
CA THR A 68 -11.04 5.36 3.59
C THR A 68 -10.68 6.36 2.48
N TRP A 69 -10.64 7.65 2.80
CA TRP A 69 -10.20 8.68 1.86
C TRP A 69 -8.68 8.84 1.77
N GLN A 70 -7.93 8.23 2.65
CA GLN A 70 -6.52 7.94 2.39
C GLN A 70 -6.48 6.71 1.48
N ILE A 71 -6.70 6.91 0.20
CA ILE A 71 -6.24 5.97 -0.80
C ILE A 71 -4.73 6.19 -0.89
N GLU A 72 -4.00 5.67 0.07
CA GLU A 72 -2.66 5.23 -0.22
C GLU A 72 -2.84 4.21 -1.34
N LEU A 73 -2.34 4.55 -2.51
CA LEU A 73 -2.05 3.58 -3.56
C LEU A 73 -0.86 2.74 -3.07
N GLU A 74 -1.01 2.12 -1.91
CA GLU A 74 -0.19 0.97 -1.58
C GLU A 74 -0.53 -0.09 -2.62
N ASP A 75 0.47 -0.83 -3.07
CA ASP A 75 0.31 -2.06 -3.84
C ASP A 75 -0.47 -3.07 -2.98
N HIS A 76 -1.77 -2.81 -2.84
CA HIS A 76 -2.64 -3.64 -2.01
C HIS A 76 -2.97 -4.89 -2.80
N ASN A 77 -2.49 -5.98 -2.29
CA ASN A 77 -3.08 -7.27 -2.56
C ASN A 77 -4.60 -7.11 -2.46
N PHE A 78 -5.26 -7.10 -3.60
CA PHE A 78 -6.71 -7.08 -3.69
C PHE A 78 -7.24 -8.23 -2.82
N LYS A 79 -7.83 -7.90 -1.68
CA LYS A 79 -8.55 -8.87 -0.88
C LYS A 79 -10.00 -8.77 -1.31
N PRO A 80 -10.55 -9.78 -2.01
CA PRO A 80 -11.98 -9.79 -2.25
C PRO A 80 -12.70 -9.73 -0.91
N ALA A 81 -13.79 -8.97 -0.85
CA ALA A 81 -14.62 -8.78 0.35
C ALA A 81 -15.40 -10.06 0.77
N THR A 82 -14.86 -11.21 0.48
CA THR A 82 -15.40 -12.49 0.88
C THR A 82 -14.50 -13.09 1.94
N ALA A 83 -14.92 -12.96 3.19
CA ALA A 83 -14.44 -13.87 4.23
C ALA A 83 -14.75 -15.29 3.76
N SER A 84 -13.74 -16.05 3.34
CA SER A 84 -13.92 -17.46 3.12
C SER A 84 -14.20 -18.06 4.50
N TYR A 85 -15.35 -18.73 4.64
CA TYR A 85 -15.78 -19.37 5.90
C TYR A 85 -14.73 -20.37 6.45
N TRP A 86 -13.74 -20.70 5.65
CA TRP A 86 -12.65 -21.62 5.94
C TRP A 86 -11.41 -20.95 6.57
N ASP A 87 -11.30 -19.63 6.49
CA ASP A 87 -10.20 -18.84 7.05
C ASP A 87 -10.57 -18.11 8.35
N MET A 88 -11.69 -18.45 8.98
CA MET A 88 -11.92 -18.09 10.37
C MET A 88 -10.95 -18.88 11.24
N ASN A 89 -9.69 -18.52 11.17
CA ASN A 89 -8.71 -18.93 12.16
C ASN A 89 -9.20 -18.37 13.49
N ARG A 90 -9.23 -19.23 14.52
CA ARG A 90 -9.42 -18.74 15.89
C ARG A 90 -8.40 -17.63 16.12
N PRO A 91 -8.79 -16.52 16.76
CA PRO A 91 -7.86 -15.48 17.07
C PRO A 91 -6.66 -16.10 17.79
N GLN A 92 -5.48 -15.88 17.23
CA GLN A 92 -4.25 -16.44 17.74
C GLN A 92 -3.59 -15.40 18.63
N HIS A 93 -3.19 -15.81 19.82
CA HIS A 93 -2.52 -14.90 20.75
C HIS A 93 -1.06 -14.69 20.40
N LEU A 94 -0.41 -15.71 19.86
CA LEU A 94 1.00 -15.69 19.52
C LEU A 94 1.21 -16.20 18.10
N PHE A 95 1.85 -15.38 17.28
CA PHE A 95 2.39 -15.76 15.98
C PHE A 95 3.91 -15.61 16.02
N ALA A 96 4.64 -16.63 15.60
CA ALA A 96 6.09 -16.55 15.40
C ALA A 96 6.47 -17.17 14.05
N ARG A 97 7.33 -16.48 13.31
CA ARG A 97 7.98 -16.98 12.10
C ARG A 97 9.48 -16.76 12.25
N ILE A 98 10.26 -17.80 12.05
CA ILE A 98 11.72 -17.70 12.06
C ILE A 98 12.22 -18.46 10.84
N ALA A 99 13.10 -17.83 10.07
CA ALA A 99 13.69 -18.40 8.87
C ALA A 99 15.13 -17.94 8.67
N ALA A 100 15.90 -18.78 8.03
CA ALA A 100 17.25 -18.47 7.59
C ALA A 100 17.49 -19.05 6.19
N GLY A 101 18.37 -18.44 5.43
CA GLY A 101 18.58 -18.80 4.03
C GLY A 101 20.01 -18.73 3.53
N TYR A 102 20.18 -19.15 2.29
CA TYR A 102 21.39 -19.00 1.51
C TYR A 102 21.08 -18.20 0.24
N PRO A 103 21.85 -17.16 -0.12
CA PRO A 103 22.93 -16.54 0.67
C PRO A 103 22.43 -16.13 2.06
N LEU A 104 23.33 -15.94 3.02
CA LEU A 104 22.95 -15.77 4.42
C LEU A 104 21.96 -14.61 4.59
N THR A 105 20.72 -14.98 4.80
CA THR A 105 19.60 -14.08 5.08
C THR A 105 18.86 -14.60 6.30
N THR A 106 18.36 -13.72 7.14
CA THR A 106 17.56 -14.07 8.32
C THR A 106 16.25 -13.28 8.31
N ASP A 107 15.17 -13.93 8.72
CA ASP A 107 13.84 -13.35 8.86
C ASP A 107 13.23 -13.87 10.15
N ALA A 108 12.79 -12.99 11.02
CA ALA A 108 12.07 -13.35 12.23
C ALA A 108 10.95 -12.38 12.49
N VAL A 109 9.76 -12.88 12.74
CA VAL A 109 8.58 -12.12 13.12
C VAL A 109 7.98 -12.77 14.33
N VAL A 110 7.76 -11.99 15.39
CA VAL A 110 7.04 -12.44 16.58
C VAL A 110 5.96 -11.43 16.89
N ARG A 111 4.73 -11.87 17.03
CA ARG A 111 3.59 -11.02 17.37
C ARG A 111 2.76 -11.69 18.46
N TYR A 112 2.45 -10.92 19.47
CA TYR A 112 1.56 -11.31 20.54
C TYR A 112 0.43 -10.32 20.66
N THR A 113 -0.82 -10.82 20.81
CA THR A 113 -2.00 -9.96 21.03
C THR A 113 -2.93 -10.61 22.05
N THR A 114 -3.49 -9.80 22.94
CA THR A 114 -4.58 -10.22 23.81
C THR A 114 -5.90 -10.09 23.08
N HIS A 115 -6.86 -10.98 23.34
CA HIS A 115 -8.14 -11.01 22.63
C HIS A 115 -9.35 -10.61 23.45
N ASP A 116 -9.17 -10.21 24.71
CA ASP A 116 -10.28 -9.74 25.52
C ASP A 116 -10.60 -8.29 25.22
N MET A 117 -11.36 -8.08 24.16
CA MET A 117 -11.79 -6.76 23.71
C MET A 117 -12.85 -6.09 24.59
N ARG A 118 -13.35 -6.73 25.65
CA ARG A 118 -14.39 -6.14 26.50
C ARG A 118 -13.87 -4.97 27.33
N LEU A 119 -12.64 -5.06 27.80
CA LEU A 119 -11.99 -4.03 28.58
C LEU A 119 -10.87 -3.34 27.83
N GLY A 120 -10.30 -4.00 26.85
CA GLY A 120 -9.20 -3.52 26.05
C GLY A 120 -8.37 -4.64 25.44
N TYR A 121 -7.34 -4.28 24.71
CA TYR A 121 -6.40 -5.18 24.10
C TYR A 121 -4.98 -4.64 24.23
N PHE A 122 -4.01 -5.54 24.15
CA PHE A 122 -2.59 -5.23 24.15
C PHE A 122 -1.89 -6.09 23.11
N GLY A 123 -0.91 -5.53 22.41
CA GLY A 123 -0.12 -6.22 21.42
C GLY A 123 1.34 -5.81 21.45
N VAL A 124 2.19 -6.77 21.12
CA VAL A 124 3.64 -6.56 20.90
C VAL A 124 4.03 -7.25 19.62
N GLY A 125 4.79 -6.56 18.79
CA GLY A 125 5.39 -7.09 17.57
C GLY A 125 6.88 -6.85 17.55
N ILE A 126 7.62 -7.83 17.02
CA ILE A 126 9.05 -7.72 16.75
C ILE A 126 9.26 -8.29 15.36
N ASP A 127 9.86 -7.50 14.47
CA ASP A 127 10.24 -7.90 13.13
C ASP A 127 11.74 -7.74 12.97
N HIS A 128 12.40 -8.73 12.41
CA HIS A 128 13.82 -8.73 12.09
C HIS A 128 14.03 -9.27 10.68
N ASN A 129 14.77 -8.53 9.87
CA ASN A 129 15.23 -8.98 8.56
C ASN A 129 16.69 -8.58 8.39
N ALA A 130 17.54 -9.49 7.96
CA ALA A 130 18.92 -9.15 7.64
C ALA A 130 19.42 -9.94 6.43
N ASN A 131 20.31 -9.29 5.70
CA ASN A 131 20.88 -9.80 4.47
C ASN A 131 22.41 -9.63 4.52
N PHE A 132 23.13 -10.72 4.62
CA PHE A 132 24.59 -10.76 4.76
C PHE A 132 25.23 -11.31 3.50
N VAL A 133 25.24 -10.49 2.43
CA VAL A 133 25.72 -10.89 1.10
C VAL A 133 26.75 -9.87 0.60
N ALA A 134 27.86 -10.39 0.10
CA ALA A 134 28.84 -9.56 -0.61
C ALA A 134 28.22 -9.02 -1.92
N LYS A 135 28.45 -7.77 -2.22
CA LYS A 135 27.91 -7.07 -3.40
C LYS A 135 29.02 -6.53 -4.26
N GLN A 136 28.75 -6.37 -5.55
CA GLN A 136 29.60 -5.65 -6.48
C GLN A 136 28.95 -4.31 -6.81
N ASN A 137 29.76 -3.22 -6.78
CA ASN A 137 29.23 -1.92 -7.17
C ASN A 137 29.17 -1.73 -8.69
N GLY A 138 28.59 -0.62 -9.12
CA GLY A 138 28.52 -0.26 -10.55
C GLY A 138 29.89 0.04 -11.20
N TYR A 139 30.95 0.16 -10.41
CA TYR A 139 32.32 0.41 -10.86
C TYR A 139 33.17 -0.88 -10.94
N GLY A 140 32.56 -2.04 -10.67
CA GLY A 140 33.21 -3.35 -10.75
C GLY A 140 33.95 -3.76 -9.46
N GLU A 141 33.90 -2.97 -8.40
CA GLU A 141 34.53 -3.30 -7.12
C GLU A 141 33.66 -4.24 -6.31
N MET A 142 34.29 -5.25 -5.70
CA MET A 142 33.62 -6.20 -4.80
C MET A 142 33.71 -5.73 -3.37
N PHE A 143 32.57 -5.55 -2.73
CA PHE A 143 32.47 -5.26 -1.30
C PHE A 143 32.23 -6.54 -0.51
N SER A 144 32.98 -6.67 0.59
CA SER A 144 32.79 -7.77 1.54
C SER A 144 31.39 -7.70 2.18
N VAL A 145 30.97 -8.78 2.82
CA VAL A 145 29.73 -8.81 3.61
C VAL A 145 29.68 -7.67 4.62
N ALA A 146 30.80 -7.36 5.28
CA ALA A 146 30.85 -6.28 6.27
C ALA A 146 30.60 -4.88 5.68
N GLN A 147 30.78 -4.71 4.38
CA GLN A 147 30.62 -3.45 3.64
C GLN A 147 29.29 -3.38 2.87
N SER A 148 28.54 -4.47 2.80
CA SER A 148 27.33 -4.55 1.97
C SER A 148 26.12 -5.19 2.64
N TYR A 149 26.21 -5.58 3.92
CA TYR A 149 25.06 -6.13 4.62
C TYR A 149 24.02 -5.05 4.94
N ASP A 150 22.76 -5.45 4.89
CA ASP A 150 21.62 -4.65 5.31
C ASP A 150 20.88 -5.36 6.43
N MET A 151 20.32 -4.60 7.37
CA MET A 151 19.54 -5.14 8.47
C MET A 151 18.42 -4.16 8.84
N SER A 152 17.23 -4.71 9.08
CA SER A 152 16.07 -3.96 9.56
C SER A 152 15.49 -4.65 10.78
N ASN A 153 15.25 -3.88 11.83
CA ASN A 153 14.61 -4.34 13.05
C ASN A 153 13.47 -3.39 13.39
N ALA A 154 12.29 -3.93 13.66
CA ALA A 154 11.15 -3.16 14.11
C ALA A 154 10.58 -3.74 15.40
N VAL A 155 10.18 -2.87 16.30
CA VAL A 155 9.45 -3.21 17.53
C VAL A 155 8.23 -2.33 17.63
N ASN A 156 7.06 -2.95 17.72
CA ASN A 156 5.83 -2.23 18.00
C ASN A 156 5.18 -2.72 19.29
N VAL A 157 4.68 -1.80 20.07
CA VAL A 157 3.94 -2.05 21.30
C VAL A 157 2.71 -1.18 21.29
N GLY A 158 1.53 -1.77 21.41
CA GLY A 158 0.32 -0.98 21.39
C GLY A 158 -0.81 -1.67 22.13
N GLY A 159 -1.85 -0.89 22.41
CA GLY A 159 -3.03 -1.41 23.03
C GLY A 159 -4.16 -0.38 23.06
N GLY A 160 -5.34 -0.85 23.39
CA GLY A 160 -6.53 -0.04 23.49
C GLY A 160 -7.34 -0.35 24.73
N LEU A 161 -7.98 0.68 25.28
CA LEU A 161 -8.89 0.57 26.40
C LEU A 161 -10.29 1.03 25.98
N VAL A 162 -11.28 0.20 26.22
CA VAL A 162 -12.68 0.53 25.96
C VAL A 162 -13.24 1.30 27.13
N LEU A 163 -13.48 2.60 26.95
CA LEU A 163 -14.00 3.54 27.95
C LEU A 163 -15.48 3.84 27.66
N GLY A 164 -16.34 2.91 28.04
CA GLY A 164 -17.76 2.96 27.71
C GLY A 164 -18.01 2.77 26.21
N ARG A 165 -18.21 3.86 25.47
CA ARG A 165 -18.40 3.84 24.00
C ARG A 165 -17.19 4.37 23.24
N LYS A 166 -16.20 4.85 23.95
CA LYS A 166 -14.99 5.41 23.37
C LYS A 166 -13.88 4.39 23.45
N LEU A 167 -12.98 4.47 22.50
CA LEU A 167 -11.76 3.71 22.49
C LEU A 167 -10.60 4.67 22.69
N PHE A 168 -9.75 4.38 23.64
CA PHE A 168 -8.43 4.99 23.77
C PHE A 168 -7.41 3.98 23.29
N GLU A 169 -6.61 4.35 22.29
CA GLU A 169 -5.54 3.54 21.75
C GLU A 169 -4.21 4.28 21.89
N ALA A 170 -3.17 3.53 22.18
CA ALA A 170 -1.81 4.02 22.22
C ALA A 170 -0.89 2.99 21.57
N SER A 171 -0.01 3.40 20.68
CA SER A 171 1.08 2.58 20.16
C SER A 171 2.40 3.34 20.15
N LEU A 172 3.47 2.58 20.34
CA LEU A 172 4.84 3.00 20.19
C LEU A 172 5.50 2.08 19.18
N ASP A 173 6.03 2.65 18.12
CA ASP A 173 6.72 1.95 17.06
C ASP A 173 8.17 2.44 17.03
N TYR A 174 9.11 1.51 16.91
CA TYR A 174 10.53 1.82 16.79
C TYR A 174 11.16 0.96 15.73
N ASP A 175 11.77 1.60 14.73
CA ASP A 175 12.47 0.98 13.63
C ASP A 175 13.96 1.34 13.68
N ASN A 176 14.80 0.35 13.40
CA ASN A 176 16.24 0.51 13.25
C ASN A 176 16.72 -0.19 12.00
N ASP A 177 17.15 0.59 11.02
CA ASP A 177 17.69 0.11 9.76
C ASP A 177 19.18 0.38 9.66
N ILE A 178 19.94 -0.63 9.24
CA ILE A 178 21.34 -0.51 8.87
C ILE A 178 21.43 -0.74 7.38
N VAL A 179 21.95 0.27 6.68
CA VAL A 179 22.06 0.27 5.21
C VAL A 179 23.51 0.57 4.83
N ASN A 180 24.08 -0.29 4.00
CA ASN A 180 25.38 -0.02 3.40
C ASN A 180 25.22 0.54 1.98
N ARG A 181 25.78 1.74 1.76
CA ARG A 181 25.74 2.41 0.45
C ARG A 181 26.90 1.95 -0.44
N TYR A 182 26.87 0.67 -0.80
CA TYR A 182 27.90 0.04 -1.64
C TYR A 182 27.88 0.52 -3.12
N GLY A 183 26.83 1.20 -3.56
CA GLY A 183 26.76 1.81 -4.89
C GLY A 183 27.69 3.03 -5.04
N LEU A 184 28.19 3.62 -3.95
CA LEU A 184 29.18 4.69 -3.95
C LEU A 184 30.56 4.16 -4.34
N LYS A 185 31.44 5.03 -4.83
CA LYS A 185 32.86 4.70 -5.02
C LYS A 185 33.52 4.25 -3.71
N GLU A 186 33.21 4.93 -2.63
CA GLU A 186 33.62 4.56 -1.28
C GLU A 186 32.35 4.20 -0.50
N SER A 187 32.19 2.93 -0.15
CA SER A 187 31.03 2.49 0.59
C SER A 187 31.02 3.04 2.00
N ASP A 188 29.88 3.50 2.43
CA ASP A 188 29.65 3.91 3.81
C ASP A 188 28.45 3.17 4.43
N ARG A 189 28.36 3.18 5.75
CA ARG A 189 27.28 2.57 6.50
C ARG A 189 26.46 3.62 7.20
N VAL A 190 25.17 3.53 7.02
CA VAL A 190 24.19 4.43 7.61
C VAL A 190 23.26 3.65 8.52
N CYS A 191 23.03 4.16 9.73
CA CYS A 191 22.02 3.67 10.64
C CYS A 191 20.87 4.67 10.70
N PHE A 192 19.67 4.20 10.47
CA PHE A 192 18.44 4.96 10.65
C PHE A 192 17.75 4.50 11.94
N HIS A 193 17.19 5.46 12.64
CA HIS A 193 16.36 5.21 13.82
C HIS A 193 15.09 6.02 13.64
N ASP A 194 13.96 5.34 13.72
CA ASP A 194 12.63 5.94 13.64
C ASP A 194 11.83 5.51 14.85
N GLY A 195 11.31 6.46 15.60
CA GLY A 195 10.50 6.22 16.78
C GLY A 195 9.22 7.04 16.72
N ASN A 196 8.07 6.36 16.70
CA ASN A 196 6.76 6.97 16.53
C ASN A 196 5.82 6.61 17.69
N LEU A 197 5.17 7.62 18.24
CA LEU A 197 4.09 7.49 19.22
C LEU A 197 2.78 7.86 18.54
N HIS A 198 1.81 6.97 18.59
CA HIS A 198 0.45 7.22 18.13
C HIS A 198 -0.53 7.12 19.28
N LEU A 199 -1.40 8.12 19.44
CA LEU A 199 -2.46 8.17 20.43
C LEU A 199 -3.78 8.46 19.71
N ARG A 200 -4.81 7.68 20.01
CA ARG A 200 -6.16 7.90 19.48
C ARG A 200 -7.18 7.85 20.61
N TYR A 201 -8.12 8.78 20.59
CA TYR A 201 -9.27 8.77 21.47
C TYR A 201 -10.54 9.13 20.71
N GLY A 202 -11.58 8.32 20.81
CA GLY A 202 -12.85 8.66 20.18
C GLY A 202 -13.79 7.48 19.99
N ASP A 203 -14.78 7.70 19.14
CA ASP A 203 -15.73 6.68 18.70
C ASP A 203 -15.10 5.74 17.64
N ASP A 204 -15.72 4.58 17.46
CA ASP A 204 -15.36 3.61 16.40
C ASP A 204 -15.96 3.95 15.02
N PHE A 205 -16.83 4.96 14.95
CA PHE A 205 -17.58 5.36 13.75
C PHE A 205 -18.47 4.24 13.14
N ALA A 206 -18.68 3.15 13.85
CA ALA A 206 -19.51 2.06 13.38
C ALA A 206 -20.99 2.43 13.32
N ASN A 207 -21.46 3.28 14.25
CA ASN A 207 -22.84 3.73 14.30
C ASN A 207 -22.95 5.26 14.20
N LEU A 208 -23.16 5.74 12.99
CA LEU A 208 -23.28 7.17 12.69
C LEU A 208 -24.66 7.77 12.95
N SER A 209 -25.66 7.00 13.45
CA SER A 209 -26.97 7.57 13.83
C SER A 209 -26.86 8.67 14.90
N ARG A 210 -25.76 8.71 15.62
CA ARG A 210 -25.37 9.75 16.56
C ARG A 210 -24.09 10.44 16.09
N LEU A 211 -23.77 11.57 16.72
CA LEU A 211 -22.50 12.23 16.50
C LEU A 211 -21.36 11.37 17.03
N ASN A 212 -20.43 11.01 16.18
CA ASN A 212 -19.16 10.37 16.50
C ASN A 212 -18.05 11.39 16.34
N PHE A 213 -17.04 11.29 17.17
CA PHE A 213 -15.83 12.09 17.07
C PHE A 213 -14.59 11.26 17.40
N GLY A 214 -13.46 11.63 16.82
CA GLY A 214 -12.15 11.05 17.10
C GLY A 214 -11.08 12.13 17.06
N VAL A 215 -10.06 11.96 17.89
CA VAL A 215 -8.84 12.77 17.90
C VAL A 215 -7.67 11.81 17.86
N GLU A 216 -6.70 12.11 17.01
CA GLU A 216 -5.46 11.37 16.81
C GLU A 216 -4.29 12.33 17.04
N VAL A 217 -3.26 11.85 17.69
CA VAL A 217 -2.02 12.59 17.95
C VAL A 217 -0.86 11.67 17.63
N ASP A 218 -0.04 12.08 16.67
CA ASP A 218 1.17 11.38 16.29
C ASP A 218 2.38 12.23 16.64
N GLY A 219 3.42 11.62 17.19
CA GLY A 219 4.68 12.26 17.44
C GLY A 219 5.81 11.35 17.00
N GLY A 220 6.74 11.87 16.19
CA GLY A 220 7.83 11.10 15.62
C GLY A 220 9.19 11.74 15.82
N ARG A 221 10.21 10.89 15.85
CA ARG A 221 11.60 11.27 15.74
C ARG A 221 12.32 10.30 14.83
N TRP A 222 12.67 10.79 13.66
CA TRP A 222 13.55 10.11 12.74
C TRP A 222 14.99 10.65 12.86
N SER A 223 16.00 9.79 12.72
CA SER A 223 17.39 10.22 12.73
C SER A 223 18.27 9.30 11.91
N GLN A 224 19.33 9.89 11.34
CA GLN A 224 20.36 9.20 10.58
C GLN A 224 21.72 9.42 11.21
N ARG A 225 22.51 8.34 11.29
CA ARG A 225 23.89 8.37 11.76
C ARG A 225 24.79 7.57 10.82
N LEU A 226 25.94 8.12 10.46
CA LEU A 226 27.01 7.39 9.79
C LEU A 226 27.79 6.57 10.82
N SER A 227 27.96 5.26 10.56
CA SER A 227 28.58 4.35 11.52
C SER A 227 30.10 4.52 11.65
N ASN A 228 30.76 5.05 10.62
CA ASN A 228 32.22 5.03 10.50
C ASN A 228 32.88 6.39 10.61
N SER A 229 32.16 7.46 10.93
CA SER A 229 32.74 8.80 11.00
C SER A 229 32.21 9.57 12.20
N ASP A 230 33.13 10.05 13.04
CA ASP A 230 32.83 11.02 14.09
C ASP A 230 32.60 12.44 13.52
N GLU A 231 32.98 12.68 12.26
CA GLU A 231 32.88 13.97 11.58
C GLU A 231 31.51 14.28 11.03
N TYR A 232 30.67 13.25 10.80
CA TYR A 232 29.31 13.46 10.27
C TYR A 232 28.30 13.50 11.40
N PRO A 233 27.63 14.61 11.54
CA PRO A 233 26.64 14.80 12.59
C PRO A 233 25.39 13.96 12.36
N CYS A 234 24.71 13.62 13.44
CA CYS A 234 23.39 13.02 13.42
C CYS A 234 22.38 14.01 12.82
N ILE A 235 21.68 13.60 11.77
CA ILE A 235 20.54 14.33 11.22
C ILE A 235 19.31 13.81 11.92
N ALA A 236 18.43 14.69 12.37
CA ALA A 236 17.21 14.30 13.05
C ALA A 236 16.04 15.20 12.67
N GLU A 237 14.96 14.58 12.24
CA GLU A 237 13.67 15.24 12.08
C GLU A 237 12.77 14.89 13.27
N HIS A 238 12.06 15.87 13.78
CA HIS A 238 11.01 15.71 14.77
C HIS A 238 9.68 16.10 14.13
N SER A 239 8.68 15.25 14.24
CA SER A 239 7.34 15.49 13.74
C SER A 239 6.30 15.44 14.85
N ALA A 240 5.26 16.24 14.71
CA ALA A 240 4.06 16.13 15.54
C ALA A 240 2.84 16.46 14.67
N ASN A 241 1.84 15.58 14.72
CA ASN A 241 0.60 15.73 13.98
C ASN A 241 -0.58 15.57 14.94
N ILE A 242 -1.60 16.38 14.74
CA ILE A 242 -2.86 16.28 15.46
C ILE A 242 -3.97 16.29 14.43
N ALA A 243 -4.84 15.31 14.47
CA ALA A 243 -6.01 15.23 13.61
C ALA A 243 -7.28 15.04 14.44
N ALA A 244 -8.34 15.70 14.04
CA ALA A 244 -9.66 15.55 14.65
C ALA A 244 -10.70 15.36 13.55
N LYS A 245 -11.66 14.46 13.80
CA LYS A 245 -12.75 14.17 12.89
C LYS A 245 -14.06 14.01 13.65
N ALA A 246 -15.16 14.39 13.02
CA ALA A 246 -16.49 14.14 13.54
C ALA A 246 -17.43 13.84 12.38
N ALA A 247 -18.36 12.89 12.58
CA ALA A 247 -19.35 12.55 11.57
C ALA A 247 -20.67 12.11 12.20
N ARG A 248 -21.76 12.32 11.44
CA ARG A 248 -23.11 11.88 11.81
C ARG A 248 -23.94 11.56 10.57
N ASP A 249 -24.80 10.57 10.70
CA ASP A 249 -25.85 10.27 9.72
C ASP A 249 -27.13 11.07 10.05
N PHE A 250 -27.63 11.81 9.07
CA PHE A 250 -28.89 12.53 9.09
C PHE A 250 -29.87 11.88 8.12
N LYS A 251 -30.48 10.76 8.49
CA LYS A 251 -31.45 10.01 7.67
C LYS A 251 -30.87 9.57 6.31
N GLY A 252 -29.74 8.89 6.34
CA GLY A 252 -29.03 8.42 5.16
C GLY A 252 -28.12 9.46 4.49
N ASN A 253 -27.98 10.66 5.09
CA ASN A 253 -27.01 11.65 4.69
C ASN A 253 -25.89 11.70 5.74
N ILE A 254 -24.75 11.10 5.44
CA ILE A 254 -23.60 11.14 6.31
C ILE A 254 -22.86 12.45 6.05
N VAL A 255 -22.73 13.25 7.09
CA VAL A 255 -21.94 14.51 7.05
C VAL A 255 -20.82 14.39 8.06
N GLY A 256 -19.62 14.72 7.65
CA GLY A 256 -18.46 14.75 8.54
C GLY A 256 -17.60 15.98 8.31
N VAL A 257 -16.79 16.27 9.30
CA VAL A 257 -15.77 17.33 9.27
C VAL A 257 -14.46 16.75 9.77
N LYS A 258 -13.35 17.22 9.21
CA LYS A 258 -12.01 16.89 9.66
C LYS A 258 -11.14 18.14 9.75
N ALA A 259 -10.20 18.14 10.68
CA ALA A 259 -9.17 19.15 10.80
C ALA A 259 -7.87 18.49 11.23
N GLY A 260 -6.75 18.98 10.71
CA GLY A 260 -5.43 18.47 11.04
C GLY A 260 -4.40 19.60 11.11
N PHE A 261 -3.41 19.39 11.96
CA PHE A 261 -2.24 20.25 12.10
C PHE A 261 -1.00 19.36 12.17
N GLY A 262 0.01 19.69 11.37
CA GLY A 262 1.30 19.02 11.35
C GLY A 262 2.45 20.02 11.49
N ILE A 263 3.50 19.62 12.17
CA ILE A 263 4.76 20.35 12.28
C ILE A 263 5.92 19.37 12.14
N TRP A 264 6.91 19.77 11.34
CA TRP A 264 8.16 19.03 11.11
C TRP A 264 9.32 19.97 11.37
N LYS A 265 10.33 19.50 12.05
CA LYS A 265 11.44 20.33 12.47
C LYS A 265 12.77 19.57 12.49
N ASP A 266 13.79 20.15 11.89
CA ASP A 266 15.20 19.83 12.12
C ASP A 266 15.92 21.03 12.71
N ASN A 267 16.52 20.87 13.89
CA ASN A 267 17.32 21.90 14.55
C ASN A 267 18.83 21.76 14.26
N GLY A 268 19.19 20.67 13.59
CA GLY A 268 20.59 20.33 13.36
C GLY A 268 21.14 20.97 12.09
N HIS A 269 21.22 20.14 11.05
CA HIS A 269 22.00 20.46 9.84
C HIS A 269 21.20 21.12 8.75
N ALA A 270 19.92 20.75 8.54
CA ALA A 270 19.06 21.35 7.53
C ALA A 270 18.35 22.62 8.02
N GLN A 271 18.18 22.76 9.34
CA GLN A 271 17.62 23.93 10.03
C GLN A 271 16.28 24.41 9.44
N TYR A 272 15.28 23.54 9.39
CA TYR A 272 13.96 23.92 8.92
C TYR A 272 12.87 23.70 9.98
N ARG A 273 11.76 24.38 9.77
CA ARG A 273 10.53 24.21 10.54
C ARG A 273 9.34 24.40 9.62
N ASP A 274 8.75 23.32 9.21
CA ASP A 274 7.60 23.30 8.33
C ASP A 274 6.31 23.07 9.10
N MET A 275 5.21 23.59 8.62
CA MET A 275 3.91 23.39 9.23
C MET A 275 2.80 23.31 8.18
N ALA A 276 1.83 22.47 8.46
CA ALA A 276 0.65 22.33 7.63
C ALA A 276 -0.63 22.34 8.48
N VAL A 277 -1.67 22.96 7.95
CA VAL A 277 -3.02 22.94 8.53
C VAL A 277 -3.99 22.50 7.45
N ASN A 278 -4.80 21.52 7.75
CA ASN A 278 -5.86 21.10 6.83
C ASN A 278 -7.24 21.11 7.52
N VAL A 279 -8.26 21.42 6.73
CA VAL A 279 -9.65 21.32 7.15
C VAL A 279 -10.46 20.76 5.98
N GLY A 280 -11.49 19.98 6.30
CA GLY A 280 -12.32 19.38 5.26
C GLY A 280 -13.73 19.06 5.75
N VAL A 281 -14.63 18.99 4.80
CA VAL A 281 -16.03 18.57 5.00
C VAL A 281 -16.29 17.41 4.04
N ASN A 282 -16.81 16.33 4.54
CA ASN A 282 -17.19 15.16 3.77
C ASN A 282 -18.69 14.90 3.81
N TYR A 283 -19.20 14.36 2.73
CA TYR A 283 -20.60 13.99 2.56
C TYR A 283 -20.68 12.62 1.87
N ALA A 284 -21.53 11.74 2.38
CA ALA A 284 -21.82 10.47 1.74
C ALA A 284 -23.32 10.17 1.74
N ARG A 285 -23.81 9.62 0.64
CA ARG A 285 -25.21 9.20 0.50
C ARG A 285 -25.38 8.16 -0.60
N SER A 286 -26.34 7.25 -0.39
CA SER A 286 -26.79 6.30 -1.41
C SER A 286 -28.11 6.77 -2.04
N PHE A 287 -28.16 6.80 -3.37
CA PHE A 287 -29.32 7.19 -4.18
C PHE A 287 -29.71 6.02 -5.09
N GLY A 288 -30.45 5.07 -4.58
CA GLY A 288 -30.80 3.86 -5.35
C GLY A 288 -29.54 3.07 -5.75
N ILE A 289 -29.20 3.08 -7.03
CA ILE A 289 -28.00 2.39 -7.56
C ILE A 289 -26.70 3.19 -7.44
N ILE A 290 -26.76 4.45 -7.03
CA ILE A 290 -25.59 5.35 -6.97
C ILE A 290 -25.21 5.56 -5.53
N ASN A 291 -23.96 5.25 -5.18
CA ASN A 291 -23.34 5.62 -3.92
C ASN A 291 -22.37 6.78 -4.16
N LEU A 292 -22.70 7.93 -3.58
CA LEU A 292 -21.88 9.14 -3.64
C LEU A 292 -21.09 9.30 -2.34
N LYS A 293 -19.81 9.55 -2.48
CA LYS A 293 -18.93 10.11 -1.43
C LYS A 293 -18.29 11.35 -2.01
N ALA A 294 -18.29 12.44 -1.28
CA ALA A 294 -17.67 13.70 -1.71
C ALA A 294 -16.98 14.36 -0.52
N GLU A 295 -15.87 14.99 -0.78
CA GLU A 295 -15.13 15.76 0.19
C GLU A 295 -14.62 17.05 -0.43
N VAL A 296 -14.63 18.11 0.35
CA VAL A 296 -13.98 19.38 0.02
C VAL A 296 -13.07 19.73 1.16
N GLY A 297 -11.79 19.82 0.86
CA GLY A 297 -10.75 20.18 1.81
C GLY A 297 -9.99 21.43 1.37
N TYR A 298 -9.34 22.03 2.35
CA TYR A 298 -8.39 23.11 2.17
C TYR A 298 -7.17 22.86 3.05
N MET A 299 -5.98 23.10 2.50
CA MET A 299 -4.72 22.98 3.22
C MET A 299 -3.89 24.24 3.06
N TYR A 300 -3.40 24.72 4.18
CA TYR A 300 -2.34 25.70 4.30
C TYR A 300 -1.03 24.97 4.59
N ASP A 301 0.00 25.23 3.78
CA ASP A 301 1.31 24.59 3.89
C ASP A 301 2.41 25.64 3.87
N LYS A 302 3.20 25.70 4.93
CA LYS A 302 4.33 26.64 5.08
C LYS A 302 5.62 25.86 5.22
N VAL A 303 6.42 25.92 4.16
CA VAL A 303 7.78 25.41 4.11
C VAL A 303 8.75 26.54 4.49
N SER A 304 9.69 26.29 5.38
CA SER A 304 10.51 27.33 6.01
C SER A 304 11.42 28.07 5.03
N GLY A 305 11.97 27.40 4.04
CA GLY A 305 12.84 28.01 3.01
C GLY A 305 12.09 28.70 1.87
N ARG A 306 10.77 28.78 1.94
CA ARG A 306 9.94 29.49 0.95
C ARG A 306 9.32 30.74 1.56
N ASP A 307 9.38 31.87 0.85
CA ASP A 307 8.86 33.15 1.34
C ASP A 307 7.35 33.10 1.59
N LYS A 308 6.61 32.43 0.71
CA LYS A 308 5.14 32.35 0.76
C LYS A 308 4.70 30.96 1.15
N ALA A 309 3.64 30.89 1.95
CA ALA A 309 2.91 29.66 2.18
C ALA A 309 2.14 29.24 0.92
N SER A 310 1.97 27.94 0.77
CA SER A 310 1.15 27.35 -0.28
C SER A 310 -0.27 27.12 0.21
N HIS A 311 -1.24 27.27 -0.68
CA HIS A 311 -2.66 27.10 -0.40
C HIS A 311 -3.23 26.09 -1.38
N PHE A 312 -3.82 25.01 -0.87
CA PHE A 312 -4.32 23.92 -1.70
C PHE A 312 -5.81 23.72 -1.47
N PHE A 313 -6.54 23.70 -2.55
CA PHE A 313 -7.91 23.20 -2.55
C PHE A 313 -7.88 21.69 -2.83
N MET A 314 -8.55 20.89 -2.00
CA MET A 314 -8.50 19.43 -2.03
C MET A 314 -9.91 18.86 -2.26
N PRO A 315 -10.40 18.84 -3.51
CA PRO A 315 -11.64 18.15 -3.84
C PRO A 315 -11.40 16.64 -3.92
N ALA A 316 -12.31 15.87 -3.39
CA ALA A 316 -12.39 14.44 -3.64
C ALA A 316 -13.84 14.02 -3.83
N ALA A 317 -14.09 13.10 -4.74
CA ALA A 317 -15.43 12.58 -4.99
C ALA A 317 -15.34 11.17 -5.55
N ARG A 318 -16.23 10.29 -5.10
CA ARG A 318 -16.37 8.94 -5.64
C ARG A 318 -17.84 8.62 -5.86
N LEU A 319 -18.12 8.11 -7.05
CA LEU A 319 -19.42 7.61 -7.49
C LEU A 319 -19.27 6.11 -7.78
N ASP A 320 -19.91 5.27 -7.00
CA ASP A 320 -20.01 3.84 -7.26
C ASP A 320 -21.42 3.53 -7.79
N PHE A 321 -21.50 2.73 -8.84
CA PHE A 321 -22.77 2.31 -9.46
C PHE A 321 -23.04 0.85 -9.13
N ASP A 322 -23.99 0.59 -8.24
CA ASP A 322 -24.39 -0.75 -7.83
C ASP A 322 -25.61 -1.21 -8.61
N PHE A 323 -25.40 -2.08 -9.59
CA PHE A 323 -26.47 -2.69 -10.38
C PHE A 323 -27.03 -3.98 -9.73
N GLY A 324 -26.68 -4.26 -8.49
CA GLY A 324 -27.21 -5.33 -7.65
C GLY A 324 -26.90 -6.73 -8.16
N LYS A 325 -27.63 -7.22 -9.16
CA LYS A 325 -27.56 -8.63 -9.60
C LYS A 325 -26.43 -8.95 -10.58
N VAL A 326 -25.80 -7.96 -11.16
CA VAL A 326 -24.85 -8.15 -12.30
C VAL A 326 -23.44 -8.45 -11.82
N GLY A 327 -23.11 -8.19 -10.54
CA GLY A 327 -21.75 -8.40 -10.00
C GLY A 327 -20.68 -7.49 -10.63
N ILE A 328 -21.10 -6.41 -11.31
CA ILE A 328 -20.24 -5.40 -11.93
C ILE A 328 -20.58 -4.06 -11.29
N GLN A 329 -19.57 -3.37 -10.78
CA GLN A 329 -19.70 -2.07 -10.13
C GLN A 329 -18.76 -1.07 -10.80
N PRO A 330 -19.23 -0.29 -11.77
CA PRO A 330 -18.46 0.83 -12.30
C PRO A 330 -18.27 1.90 -11.22
N TYR A 331 -17.14 2.60 -11.29
CA TYR A 331 -16.90 3.75 -10.42
C TYR A 331 -16.15 4.86 -11.15
N ILE A 332 -16.38 6.07 -10.67
CA ILE A 332 -15.62 7.27 -11.05
C ILE A 332 -15.10 7.87 -9.76
N GLU A 333 -13.82 8.19 -9.70
CA GLU A 333 -13.20 8.74 -8.52
C GLU A 333 -12.27 9.91 -8.88
N LEU A 334 -12.38 10.97 -8.12
CA LEU A 334 -11.42 12.06 -8.05
C LEU A 334 -10.86 12.07 -6.63
N ALA A 335 -9.57 11.90 -6.49
CA ALA A 335 -8.86 12.01 -5.22
C ALA A 335 -7.85 13.15 -5.25
N THR A 336 -7.60 13.76 -4.11
CA THR A 336 -6.52 14.73 -3.92
C THR A 336 -5.62 14.23 -2.79
N ASN A 337 -4.31 14.12 -3.07
CA ASN A 337 -3.30 13.75 -2.08
C ASN A 337 -2.28 14.88 -1.93
N VAL A 338 -1.86 15.13 -0.70
CA VAL A 338 -0.77 16.05 -0.38
C VAL A 338 0.17 15.35 0.58
N THR A 339 1.44 15.21 0.17
CA THR A 339 2.49 14.58 0.97
C THR A 339 3.53 15.61 1.34
N HIS A 340 3.78 15.80 2.64
CA HIS A 340 4.89 16.62 3.10
C HIS A 340 6.22 15.92 2.76
N ASN A 341 7.16 16.69 2.19
CA ASN A 341 8.48 16.19 1.82
C ASN A 341 9.51 16.60 2.89
N GLY A 342 9.46 15.96 4.06
CA GLY A 342 10.49 16.09 5.09
C GLY A 342 11.71 15.19 4.83
N ILE A 343 12.70 15.26 5.68
CA ILE A 343 13.90 14.41 5.60
C ILE A 343 13.50 12.94 5.74
N GLU A 344 12.70 12.60 6.74
CA GLU A 344 12.17 11.25 6.94
C GLU A 344 11.46 10.73 5.68
N ALA A 345 10.52 11.51 5.13
CA ALA A 345 9.76 11.12 3.94
C ALA A 345 10.64 10.83 2.73
N LEU A 346 11.72 11.59 2.56
CA LEU A 346 12.67 11.38 1.47
C LEU A 346 13.53 10.14 1.64
N TYR A 347 14.06 9.90 2.84
CA TYR A 347 14.85 8.70 3.10
C TYR A 347 13.99 7.42 3.08
N ASN A 348 12.70 7.51 3.40
CA ASN A 348 11.76 6.42 3.21
C ASN A 348 11.51 6.13 1.71
N GLN A 349 11.55 7.17 0.85
CA GLN A 349 11.48 6.98 -0.61
C GLN A 349 12.80 6.47 -1.19
N ASN A 350 13.95 6.97 -0.73
CA ASN A 350 15.26 6.53 -1.18
C ASN A 350 16.29 6.60 -0.05
N ARG A 351 16.62 5.46 0.55
CA ARG A 351 17.57 5.34 1.65
C ARG A 351 19.04 5.56 1.26
N TYR A 352 19.34 5.69 -0.03
CA TYR A 352 20.69 5.86 -0.57
C TYR A 352 21.06 7.31 -0.89
N ILE A 353 20.28 8.27 -0.41
CA ILE A 353 20.58 9.70 -0.56
C ILE A 353 21.86 10.04 0.20
N ALA A 354 22.77 10.77 -0.45
CA ALA A 354 23.90 11.39 0.23
C ALA A 354 23.47 12.76 0.77
N PHE A 355 23.63 12.98 2.07
CA PHE A 355 23.08 14.17 2.73
C PHE A 355 23.77 15.47 2.31
N GLU A 356 25.12 15.52 2.33
CA GLU A 356 25.86 16.78 2.11
C GLU A 356 25.53 17.46 0.77
N PRO A 357 25.48 16.74 -0.38
CA PRO A 357 25.17 17.38 -1.67
C PRO A 357 23.75 17.97 -1.75
N VAL A 358 22.83 17.53 -0.90
CA VAL A 358 21.42 17.94 -0.96
C VAL A 358 20.95 18.75 0.25
N ARG A 359 21.80 18.94 1.24
CA ARG A 359 21.52 19.60 2.51
C ARG A 359 20.73 20.92 2.37
N ALA A 360 21.19 21.81 1.51
CA ALA A 360 20.55 23.11 1.31
C ALA A 360 19.14 23.01 0.68
N LYS A 361 18.81 21.89 0.03
CA LYS A 361 17.51 21.69 -0.62
C LYS A 361 16.42 21.29 0.35
N PHE A 362 16.75 20.66 1.48
CA PHE A 362 15.76 20.17 2.44
C PHE A 362 14.81 21.26 2.97
N SER A 363 15.34 22.46 3.23
CA SER A 363 14.52 23.57 3.72
C SER A 363 13.62 24.22 2.65
N GLN A 364 13.77 23.87 1.37
CA GLN A 364 13.07 24.50 0.25
C GLN A 364 12.07 23.57 -0.45
N MET A 365 11.96 22.33 0.00
CA MET A 365 11.09 21.35 -0.63
C MET A 365 9.62 21.70 -0.44
N ALA A 366 8.86 21.73 -1.54
CA ALA A 366 7.41 21.82 -1.47
C ALA A 366 6.82 20.47 -1.13
N SER A 367 5.65 20.47 -0.49
CA SER A 367 4.82 19.27 -0.41
C SER A 367 4.39 18.83 -1.80
N THR A 368 4.55 17.54 -2.10
CA THR A 368 4.04 16.95 -3.33
C THR A 368 2.53 16.86 -3.26
N ARG A 369 1.84 17.27 -4.32
CA ARG A 369 0.38 17.15 -4.41
C ARG A 369 -0.04 16.47 -5.70
N SER A 370 -1.08 15.63 -5.63
CA SER A 370 -1.68 15.04 -6.81
C SER A 370 -3.20 15.21 -6.83
N TYR A 371 -3.72 15.33 -8.04
CA TYR A 371 -5.15 15.24 -8.35
C TYR A 371 -5.32 14.03 -9.26
N ASP A 372 -5.95 12.99 -8.73
CA ASP A 372 -6.02 11.68 -9.37
C ASP A 372 -7.45 11.42 -9.83
N LEU A 373 -7.64 11.26 -11.13
CA LEU A 373 -8.90 10.87 -11.74
C LEU A 373 -8.85 9.39 -12.11
N HIS A 374 -9.76 8.58 -11.58
CA HIS A 374 -9.89 7.16 -11.86
C HIS A 374 -11.26 6.86 -12.47
N LEU A 375 -11.26 6.01 -13.48
CA LEU A 375 -12.44 5.38 -14.04
C LEU A 375 -12.22 3.87 -13.96
N GLY A 376 -13.13 3.13 -13.36
CA GLY A 376 -12.90 1.72 -13.18
C GLY A 376 -14.16 0.87 -13.08
N LEU A 377 -13.92 -0.41 -13.14
CA LEU A 377 -14.91 -1.47 -12.96
C LEU A 377 -14.38 -2.43 -11.90
N THR A 378 -15.18 -2.69 -10.89
CA THR A 378 -14.93 -3.77 -9.93
C THR A 378 -16.04 -4.80 -10.03
N GLY A 379 -15.74 -6.03 -9.70
CA GLY A 379 -16.78 -7.03 -9.70
C GLY A 379 -16.34 -8.38 -9.14
N SER A 380 -17.35 -9.19 -8.83
CA SER A 380 -17.16 -10.58 -8.43
C SER A 380 -18.32 -11.44 -8.95
N ASP A 381 -18.07 -12.73 -9.17
CA ASP A 381 -19.16 -13.67 -9.45
C ASP A 381 -19.96 -13.97 -8.17
N LYS A 382 -21.22 -14.47 -8.34
CA LYS A 382 -22.12 -14.79 -7.21
C LYS A 382 -21.54 -15.82 -6.25
N ALA A 383 -20.62 -16.67 -6.71
CA ALA A 383 -19.96 -17.67 -5.90
C ALA A 383 -18.64 -17.16 -5.31
N SER A 384 -18.31 -15.89 -5.54
CA SER A 384 -17.06 -15.25 -5.12
C SER A 384 -15.79 -16.01 -5.54
N ARG A 385 -15.89 -16.75 -6.64
CA ARG A 385 -14.75 -17.47 -7.20
C ARG A 385 -13.88 -16.59 -8.06
N VAL A 386 -14.45 -15.56 -8.68
CA VAL A 386 -13.74 -14.56 -9.48
C VAL A 386 -13.97 -13.20 -8.85
N ALA A 387 -12.90 -12.47 -8.59
CA ALA A 387 -12.93 -11.05 -8.27
C ALA A 387 -11.99 -10.31 -9.23
N TYR A 388 -12.41 -9.16 -9.72
CA TYR A 388 -11.61 -8.39 -10.66
C TYR A 388 -11.77 -6.89 -10.46
N ARG A 389 -10.74 -6.16 -10.83
CA ARG A 389 -10.73 -4.71 -10.95
C ARG A 389 -9.99 -4.33 -12.22
N VAL A 390 -10.59 -3.46 -13.02
CA VAL A 390 -9.95 -2.84 -14.19
C VAL A 390 -10.12 -1.34 -14.04
N TYR A 391 -9.07 -0.59 -14.26
CA TYR A 391 -9.10 0.85 -14.11
C TYR A 391 -8.16 1.55 -15.10
N LEU A 392 -8.48 2.78 -15.37
CA LEU A 392 -7.63 3.73 -16.07
C LEU A 392 -7.78 5.10 -15.41
N GLY A 393 -6.79 5.95 -15.57
CA GLY A 393 -6.84 7.26 -14.94
C GLY A 393 -5.74 8.19 -15.38
N ALA A 394 -5.81 9.38 -14.80
CA ALA A 394 -4.81 10.42 -14.96
C ALA A 394 -4.50 11.04 -13.59
N SER A 395 -3.22 11.24 -13.31
CA SER A 395 -2.72 11.90 -12.12
C SER A 395 -2.00 13.19 -12.52
N PHE A 396 -2.43 14.32 -11.97
CA PHE A 396 -1.79 15.61 -12.15
C PHE A 396 -0.97 15.91 -10.91
N ILE A 397 0.34 15.67 -10.99
CA ILE A 397 1.27 15.73 -9.86
C ILE A 397 2.04 17.03 -9.94
N ARG A 398 2.07 17.76 -8.84
CA ARG A 398 2.87 18.97 -8.65
C ARG A 398 3.96 18.71 -7.63
N ASP A 399 5.11 19.30 -7.89
CA ASP A 399 6.30 19.16 -7.03
C ASP A 399 6.68 17.67 -6.78
N GLN A 400 6.54 16.79 -7.79
CA GLN A 400 6.96 15.38 -7.71
C GLN A 400 8.46 15.29 -7.52
N MET A 401 8.88 14.42 -6.60
CA MET A 401 10.30 14.12 -6.41
C MET A 401 10.84 13.29 -7.58
N VAL A 402 11.97 13.71 -8.13
CA VAL A 402 12.70 13.02 -9.19
C VAL A 402 14.15 12.83 -8.76
N TRP A 403 14.64 11.61 -8.90
CA TRP A 403 15.96 11.18 -8.45
C TRP A 403 16.97 11.20 -9.59
N TYR A 404 18.15 11.70 -9.31
CA TYR A 404 19.30 11.61 -10.21
C TYR A 404 20.53 11.08 -9.47
N VAL A 405 21.53 10.63 -10.20
CA VAL A 405 22.77 10.06 -9.65
C VAL A 405 23.94 10.93 -10.08
N ASN A 406 24.86 11.24 -9.14
CA ASN A 406 26.09 11.95 -9.46
C ASN A 406 27.22 10.99 -9.86
N GLU A 407 28.38 11.53 -10.21
CA GLU A 407 29.57 10.76 -10.64
C GLU A 407 30.12 9.78 -9.61
N ILE A 408 29.86 10.00 -8.33
CA ILE A 408 30.29 9.11 -7.24
C ILE A 408 29.23 8.08 -6.85
N GLY A 409 28.12 8.00 -7.59
CA GLY A 409 27.01 7.08 -7.29
C GLY A 409 26.04 7.57 -6.19
N ALA A 410 26.19 8.80 -5.71
CA ALA A 410 25.29 9.35 -4.70
C ALA A 410 24.00 9.88 -5.34
N PHE A 411 22.87 9.65 -4.69
CA PHE A 411 21.59 10.17 -5.12
C PHE A 411 21.38 11.62 -4.70
N GLY A 412 20.94 12.42 -5.67
CA GLY A 412 20.34 13.72 -5.46
C GLY A 412 18.89 13.72 -5.91
N PHE A 413 18.19 14.81 -5.66
CA PHE A 413 16.79 14.97 -6.03
C PHE A 413 16.48 16.38 -6.54
N THR A 414 15.38 16.44 -7.30
CA THR A 414 14.74 17.70 -7.70
C THR A 414 13.23 17.51 -7.66
N GLN A 415 12.48 18.61 -7.76
CA GLN A 415 11.04 18.56 -7.86
C GLN A 415 10.58 19.04 -9.23
N THR A 416 9.56 18.39 -9.77
CA THR A 416 8.99 18.71 -11.09
C THR A 416 7.48 18.49 -11.12
N ASP A 417 6.83 19.10 -12.06
CA ASP A 417 5.43 18.80 -12.36
C ASP A 417 5.35 17.65 -13.35
N ASN A 418 4.40 16.75 -13.12
CA ASN A 418 4.17 15.58 -13.95
C ASN A 418 2.68 15.33 -14.20
N THR A 419 2.34 14.93 -15.41
CA THR A 419 1.01 14.35 -15.70
C THR A 419 1.21 12.89 -16.04
N ARG A 420 0.69 12.01 -15.21
CA ARG A 420 0.78 10.55 -15.37
C ARG A 420 -0.55 10.00 -15.85
N LEU A 421 -0.57 9.37 -17.02
CA LEU A 421 -1.67 8.53 -17.46
C LEU A 421 -1.37 7.09 -17.05
N PHE A 422 -2.34 6.41 -16.48
CA PHE A 422 -2.14 5.03 -16.02
C PHE A 422 -3.34 4.16 -16.32
N ALA A 423 -3.09 2.86 -16.44
CA ALA A 423 -4.10 1.83 -16.55
C ALA A 423 -3.64 0.56 -15.82
N GLY A 424 -4.59 -0.20 -15.31
CA GLY A 424 -4.29 -1.46 -14.65
C GLY A 424 -5.47 -2.42 -14.61
N ALA A 425 -5.14 -3.68 -14.39
CA ALA A 425 -6.11 -4.75 -14.20
C ALA A 425 -5.61 -5.72 -13.13
N GLU A 426 -6.52 -6.19 -12.30
CA GLU A 426 -6.29 -7.16 -11.25
C GLU A 426 -7.37 -8.23 -11.32
N VAL A 427 -6.99 -9.48 -11.15
CA VAL A 427 -7.92 -10.61 -11.11
C VAL A 427 -7.48 -11.61 -10.06
N GLU A 428 -8.43 -12.07 -9.28
CA GLU A 428 -8.27 -13.23 -8.40
C GLU A 428 -9.29 -14.29 -8.81
N TYR A 429 -8.83 -15.53 -8.96
CA TYR A 429 -9.66 -16.66 -9.36
C TYR A 429 -9.44 -17.87 -8.45
N ARG A 430 -10.52 -18.39 -7.89
CA ARG A 430 -10.56 -19.57 -7.02
C ARG A 430 -11.43 -20.66 -7.65
N PRO A 431 -10.92 -21.40 -8.67
CA PRO A 431 -11.74 -22.37 -9.43
C PRO A 431 -12.23 -23.54 -8.61
N VAL A 432 -11.41 -24.01 -7.68
CA VAL A 432 -11.71 -25.16 -6.81
C VAL A 432 -11.18 -24.92 -5.40
N GLY A 433 -11.69 -25.68 -4.44
CA GLY A 433 -11.21 -25.58 -3.06
C GLY A 433 -9.69 -25.80 -2.98
N GLY A 434 -9.00 -24.87 -2.34
CA GLY A 434 -7.55 -24.90 -2.14
C GLY A 434 -6.70 -24.29 -3.27
N LEU A 435 -7.25 -23.99 -4.46
CA LEU A 435 -6.50 -23.31 -5.53
C LEU A 435 -6.88 -21.83 -5.59
N LYS A 436 -5.87 -20.97 -5.46
CA LYS A 436 -5.95 -19.53 -5.65
C LYS A 436 -5.00 -19.11 -6.76
N LEU A 437 -5.52 -18.40 -7.75
CA LEU A 437 -4.76 -17.77 -8.82
C LEU A 437 -4.99 -16.27 -8.74
N ALA A 438 -3.95 -15.47 -8.84
CA ALA A 438 -4.07 -14.03 -8.92
C ALA A 438 -3.12 -13.49 -9.99
N ALA A 439 -3.54 -12.43 -10.67
CA ALA A 439 -2.71 -11.70 -11.62
C ALA A 439 -3.03 -10.22 -11.52
N ASN A 440 -2.01 -9.40 -11.70
CA ASN A 440 -2.15 -7.95 -11.84
C ASN A 440 -1.25 -7.44 -12.95
N VAL A 441 -1.64 -6.32 -13.55
CA VAL A 441 -0.81 -5.56 -14.48
C VAL A 441 -1.10 -4.08 -14.29
N ARG A 442 -0.06 -3.27 -14.30
CA ARG A 442 -0.14 -1.82 -14.22
C ARG A 442 0.86 -1.18 -15.16
N GLY A 443 0.39 -0.23 -15.95
CA GLY A 443 1.24 0.57 -16.82
C GLY A 443 0.96 2.05 -16.66
N HIS A 444 1.96 2.89 -16.94
CA HIS A 444 1.79 4.34 -16.95
C HIS A 444 2.69 5.02 -17.99
N LEU A 445 2.29 6.24 -18.34
CA LEU A 445 3.02 7.17 -19.20
C LEU A 445 3.13 8.51 -18.46
N ASP A 446 4.34 9.04 -18.36
CA ASP A 446 4.63 10.32 -17.73
C ASP A 446 4.85 11.41 -18.78
N TYR A 447 4.26 12.58 -18.53
CA TYR A 447 4.42 13.79 -19.33
C TYR A 447 4.92 14.90 -18.40
N THR A 448 6.22 15.20 -18.49
CA THR A 448 6.89 16.16 -17.61
C THR A 448 7.84 17.03 -18.39
N ASP A 449 8.06 18.25 -17.91
CA ASP A 449 9.08 19.17 -18.41
C ASP A 449 10.44 18.97 -17.71
N SER A 450 10.55 17.97 -16.84
CA SER A 450 11.80 17.64 -16.16
C SER A 450 12.90 17.26 -17.15
N VAL A 451 14.08 17.77 -16.92
CA VAL A 451 15.29 17.35 -17.63
C VAL A 451 15.78 15.97 -17.18
N TYR A 452 15.32 15.49 -16.02
CA TYR A 452 15.65 14.19 -15.47
C TYR A 452 14.54 13.17 -15.70
N ALA A 453 14.91 11.94 -16.03
CA ALA A 453 13.97 10.85 -16.21
C ALA A 453 13.29 10.45 -14.90
N ILE A 454 12.01 10.12 -14.96
CA ILE A 454 11.30 9.49 -13.85
C ILE A 454 11.65 8.01 -13.86
N SER A 455 12.30 7.55 -12.78
CA SER A 455 12.88 6.19 -12.68
C SER A 455 11.88 5.08 -12.36
N ASP A 456 10.59 5.39 -12.22
CA ASP A 456 9.54 4.38 -11.99
C ASP A 456 9.42 3.42 -13.17
N PRO A 457 9.22 2.10 -12.95
CA PRO A 457 9.01 1.15 -14.04
C PRO A 457 7.69 1.43 -14.74
N LYS A 458 7.73 1.72 -16.05
CA LYS A 458 6.53 2.08 -16.83
C LYS A 458 5.52 0.94 -16.98
N LEU A 459 5.94 -0.29 -16.76
CA LEU A 459 5.09 -1.49 -16.77
C LEU A 459 5.52 -2.42 -15.64
N THR A 460 4.55 -2.85 -14.84
CA THR A 460 4.70 -3.91 -13.85
C THR A 460 3.60 -4.93 -14.02
N ALA A 461 3.90 -6.20 -13.77
CA ALA A 461 2.89 -7.27 -13.74
C ALA A 461 3.27 -8.30 -12.70
N GLY A 462 2.27 -8.86 -12.02
CA GLY A 462 2.46 -9.90 -11.01
C GLY A 462 1.54 -11.08 -11.28
N VAL A 463 2.01 -12.27 -10.97
CA VAL A 463 1.22 -13.50 -11.00
C VAL A 463 1.45 -14.30 -9.72
N LEU A 464 0.41 -14.92 -9.19
CA LEU A 464 0.47 -15.77 -8.01
C LEU A 464 -0.39 -17.00 -8.25
N ALA A 465 0.15 -18.17 -7.95
CA ALA A 465 -0.57 -19.42 -7.86
C ALA A 465 -0.32 -20.07 -6.51
N GLU A 466 -1.35 -20.30 -5.73
CA GLU A 466 -1.28 -21.03 -4.47
C GLU A 466 -2.19 -22.25 -4.53
N TYR A 467 -1.70 -23.40 -4.11
CA TYR A 467 -2.47 -24.64 -3.99
C TYR A 467 -2.29 -25.28 -2.61
N ARG A 468 -3.41 -25.49 -1.93
CA ARG A 468 -3.46 -26.16 -0.63
C ARG A 468 -4.02 -27.58 -0.80
N LEU A 469 -3.21 -28.57 -0.46
CA LEU A 469 -3.59 -29.97 -0.50
C LEU A 469 -3.39 -30.60 0.88
N LYS A 470 -4.46 -30.79 1.62
CA LYS A 470 -4.42 -31.32 3.00
C LYS A 470 -3.48 -30.48 3.89
N ARG A 471 -2.29 -31.02 4.20
CA ARG A 471 -1.25 -30.39 5.05
C ARG A 471 -0.20 -29.63 4.25
N TRP A 472 -0.23 -29.71 2.93
CA TRP A 472 0.74 -29.07 2.06
C TRP A 472 0.18 -27.78 1.47
N LYS A 473 1.04 -26.78 1.39
CA LYS A 473 0.80 -25.55 0.63
C LYS A 473 1.93 -25.39 -0.39
N PHE A 474 1.57 -25.17 -1.63
CA PHE A 474 2.47 -24.85 -2.73
C PHE A 474 2.15 -23.45 -3.22
N GLY A 475 3.16 -22.62 -3.33
CA GLY A 475 3.03 -21.26 -3.84
C GLY A 475 4.08 -21.00 -4.91
N VAL A 476 3.68 -20.31 -5.98
CA VAL A 476 4.59 -19.77 -6.99
C VAL A 476 4.14 -18.34 -7.26
N SER A 477 5.07 -17.41 -7.23
CA SER A 477 4.83 -16.01 -7.61
C SER A 477 5.89 -15.54 -8.60
N GLY A 478 5.48 -14.65 -9.49
CA GLY A 478 6.37 -14.02 -10.43
C GLY A 478 6.00 -12.55 -10.61
N ASP A 479 7.00 -11.67 -10.54
CA ASP A 479 6.84 -10.24 -10.68
C ASP A 479 7.69 -9.74 -11.86
N PHE A 480 7.03 -9.18 -12.87
CA PHE A 480 7.67 -8.50 -13.98
C PHE A 480 7.85 -7.02 -13.63
N ILE A 481 9.08 -6.54 -13.75
CA ILE A 481 9.45 -5.14 -13.58
C ILE A 481 10.05 -4.66 -14.90
N GLY A 482 9.41 -3.67 -15.51
CA GLY A 482 9.86 -3.08 -16.76
C GLY A 482 11.19 -2.34 -16.62
N ARG A 483 11.81 -2.04 -17.74
CA ARG A 483 13.04 -1.24 -17.82
C ARG A 483 12.91 0.09 -17.08
N ARG A 484 13.99 0.50 -16.40
CA ARG A 484 14.10 1.77 -15.68
C ARG A 484 15.38 2.50 -16.05
N GLU A 485 15.32 3.83 -15.98
CA GLU A 485 16.46 4.69 -16.28
C GLU A 485 16.64 5.71 -15.15
N TRP A 486 17.87 5.98 -14.78
CA TRP A 486 18.23 7.05 -13.86
C TRP A 486 19.13 8.05 -14.57
N SER A 487 18.80 9.30 -14.46
CA SER A 487 19.54 10.39 -15.06
C SER A 487 20.81 10.70 -14.27
N SER A 488 21.84 11.17 -14.95
CA SER A 488 22.99 11.83 -14.33
C SER A 488 22.58 13.20 -13.77
N GLY A 489 23.21 13.61 -12.68
CA GLY A 489 23.10 14.98 -12.17
C GLY A 489 23.71 16.05 -13.10
N GLU A 490 24.51 15.63 -14.08
CA GLU A 490 25.10 16.50 -15.08
C GLU A 490 24.16 16.75 -16.26
N LEU A 491 24.24 17.96 -16.77
CA LEU A 491 23.50 18.37 -17.96
C LEU A 491 24.46 18.65 -19.11
N VAL A 492 24.27 17.94 -20.23
CA VAL A 492 24.97 18.20 -21.49
C VAL A 492 23.99 18.85 -22.44
N ASP A 493 24.30 20.06 -22.93
CA ASP A 493 23.42 20.87 -23.78
C ASP A 493 21.99 21.06 -23.20
N GLY A 494 21.90 21.20 -21.86
CA GLY A 494 20.63 21.40 -21.16
C GLY A 494 19.76 20.15 -21.03
N LYS A 495 20.28 18.96 -21.38
CA LYS A 495 19.62 17.65 -21.23
C LYS A 495 20.41 16.77 -20.27
N SER A 496 19.69 16.00 -19.46
CA SER A 496 20.35 14.99 -18.63
C SER A 496 20.81 13.80 -19.48
N VAL A 497 21.94 13.25 -19.09
CA VAL A 497 22.47 12.00 -19.64
C VAL A 497 21.96 10.84 -18.80
N VAL A 498 21.71 9.68 -19.39
CA VAL A 498 21.39 8.47 -18.64
C VAL A 498 22.64 8.00 -17.91
N ALA A 499 22.58 7.99 -16.55
CA ALA A 499 23.67 7.50 -15.71
C ALA A 499 23.63 5.99 -15.53
N PHE A 500 22.44 5.44 -15.42
CA PHE A 500 22.23 4.01 -15.19
C PHE A 500 20.92 3.54 -15.80
N GLU A 501 20.97 2.35 -16.37
CA GLU A 501 19.83 1.68 -16.99
C GLU A 501 19.66 0.28 -16.39
N ALA A 502 18.49 0.01 -15.79
CA ALA A 502 18.13 -1.32 -15.34
C ALA A 502 17.27 -2.02 -16.41
N PRO A 503 17.66 -3.23 -16.85
CA PRO A 503 16.87 -4.00 -17.80
C PRO A 503 15.52 -4.41 -17.21
N ALA A 504 14.59 -4.80 -18.07
CA ALA A 504 13.37 -5.46 -17.63
C ALA A 504 13.72 -6.85 -17.05
N VAL A 505 13.10 -7.21 -15.93
CA VAL A 505 13.37 -8.44 -15.19
C VAL A 505 12.07 -9.13 -14.79
N PHE A 506 12.17 -10.45 -14.53
CA PHE A 506 11.09 -11.26 -14.00
C PHE A 506 11.57 -11.98 -12.74
N ASP A 507 11.09 -11.55 -11.58
CA ASP A 507 11.41 -12.12 -10.26
C ASP A 507 10.51 -13.32 -10.00
N LEU A 508 11.05 -14.54 -10.11
CA LEU A 508 10.32 -15.79 -9.90
C LEU A 508 10.65 -16.35 -8.52
N ASN A 509 9.61 -16.61 -7.72
CA ASN A 509 9.72 -17.14 -6.37
C ASN A 509 8.80 -18.35 -6.20
N ALA A 510 9.18 -19.32 -5.35
CA ALA A 510 8.35 -20.48 -5.02
C ALA A 510 8.44 -20.81 -3.54
N GLU A 511 7.34 -21.28 -2.95
CA GLU A 511 7.27 -21.71 -1.56
C GLU A 511 6.57 -23.06 -1.45
N ILE A 512 7.14 -23.96 -0.65
CA ILE A 512 6.50 -25.20 -0.23
C ILE A 512 6.41 -25.15 1.30
N ALA A 513 5.21 -25.34 1.83
CA ALA A 513 4.99 -25.39 3.28
C ALA A 513 4.24 -26.67 3.67
N PHE A 514 4.59 -27.19 4.82
CA PHE A 514 3.98 -28.40 5.41
C PHE A 514 3.48 -28.09 6.82
N ARG A 515 2.20 -28.25 7.05
CA ARG A 515 1.57 -28.10 8.36
C ARG A 515 1.79 -29.38 9.17
N ALA A 516 2.83 -29.37 10.00
CA ALA A 516 3.20 -30.50 10.84
C ALA A 516 2.14 -30.79 11.92
N THR A 517 1.62 -29.71 12.54
CA THR A 517 0.52 -29.77 13.52
C THR A 517 -0.51 -28.68 13.19
N THR A 518 -1.56 -28.54 13.98
CA THR A 518 -2.51 -27.41 13.85
C THR A 518 -1.88 -26.06 14.16
N ARG A 519 -0.70 -26.04 14.81
CA ARG A 519 -0.02 -24.84 15.29
C ARG A 519 1.36 -24.60 14.66
N VAL A 520 1.91 -25.61 14.00
CA VAL A 520 3.28 -25.56 13.47
C VAL A 520 3.29 -25.85 11.97
N GLU A 521 3.83 -24.95 11.21
CA GLU A 521 4.07 -25.06 9.77
C GLU A 521 5.58 -24.88 9.49
N VAL A 522 6.18 -25.81 8.75
CA VAL A 522 7.55 -25.70 8.23
C VAL A 522 7.48 -25.32 6.77
N PHE A 523 8.37 -24.45 6.32
CA PHE A 523 8.39 -24.02 4.92
C PHE A 523 9.81 -23.92 4.35
N VAL A 524 9.89 -24.05 3.03
CA VAL A 524 11.07 -23.75 2.24
C VAL A 524 10.63 -22.81 1.12
N ARG A 525 11.39 -21.72 0.93
CA ARG A 525 11.14 -20.71 -0.10
C ARG A 525 12.39 -20.55 -0.96
N GLY A 526 12.22 -20.63 -2.27
CA GLY A 526 13.22 -20.20 -3.26
C GLY A 526 12.92 -18.78 -3.69
N CYS A 527 13.93 -17.93 -3.73
CA CYS A 527 13.83 -16.53 -4.13
C CYS A 527 14.69 -16.27 -5.36
N ASN A 528 14.21 -15.39 -6.24
CA ASN A 528 14.89 -15.00 -7.49
C ASN A 528 15.42 -16.23 -8.26
N LEU A 529 14.53 -17.20 -8.50
CA LEU A 529 14.88 -18.50 -9.10
C LEU A 529 15.51 -18.39 -10.50
N LEU A 530 15.30 -17.29 -11.18
CA LEU A 530 15.90 -16.98 -12.49
C LEU A 530 17.27 -16.31 -12.36
N ASN A 531 17.74 -16.06 -11.14
CA ASN A 531 19.04 -15.44 -10.85
C ASN A 531 19.28 -14.12 -11.63
N GLN A 532 18.25 -13.27 -11.69
CA GLN A 532 18.35 -11.98 -12.38
C GLN A 532 18.86 -10.89 -11.43
N ASN A 533 19.58 -9.90 -11.98
CA ASN A 533 19.96 -8.71 -11.25
C ASN A 533 18.77 -7.74 -11.18
N ILE A 534 18.07 -7.73 -10.07
CA ILE A 534 16.89 -6.90 -9.84
C ILE A 534 17.34 -5.63 -9.13
N TYR A 535 17.43 -4.53 -9.85
CA TYR A 535 17.84 -3.24 -9.30
C TYR A 535 16.64 -2.50 -8.70
N ASP A 536 16.66 -2.20 -7.40
CA ASP A 536 15.68 -1.32 -6.77
C ASP A 536 16.02 0.15 -7.01
N TYR A 537 17.31 0.48 -7.02
CA TYR A 537 17.88 1.80 -7.35
C TYR A 537 19.09 1.64 -8.26
N ALA A 538 19.52 2.70 -8.91
CA ALA A 538 20.77 2.70 -9.67
C ALA A 538 21.91 2.16 -8.80
N TYR A 539 22.63 1.16 -9.29
CA TYR A 539 23.73 0.46 -8.63
C TYR A 539 23.36 -0.41 -7.41
N TYR A 540 22.09 -0.44 -6.97
CA TYR A 540 21.63 -1.23 -5.83
C TYR A 540 20.68 -2.33 -6.27
N TYR A 541 21.09 -3.58 -6.12
CA TYR A 541 20.33 -4.75 -6.57
C TYR A 541 20.07 -5.74 -5.44
N ARG A 542 18.97 -6.47 -5.58
CA ARG A 542 18.58 -7.56 -4.67
C ARG A 542 19.56 -8.72 -4.79
N ASN A 543 19.46 -9.67 -3.87
CA ASN A 543 20.24 -10.91 -3.98
C ASN A 543 19.87 -11.67 -5.24
N GLY A 544 20.86 -12.39 -5.79
CA GLY A 544 20.63 -13.41 -6.82
C GLY A 544 19.80 -14.57 -6.29
N ILE A 545 19.88 -15.71 -6.96
CA ILE A 545 19.18 -16.93 -6.57
C ILE A 545 19.47 -17.27 -5.12
N GLY A 546 18.41 -17.57 -4.36
CA GLY A 546 18.51 -17.93 -2.95
C GLY A 546 17.45 -18.92 -2.51
N ALA A 547 17.67 -19.51 -1.35
CA ALA A 547 16.70 -20.38 -0.69
C ALA A 547 16.66 -20.09 0.81
N MET A 548 15.48 -20.14 1.39
CA MET A 548 15.24 -19.91 2.81
C MET A 548 14.37 -21.03 3.36
N ALA A 549 14.69 -21.50 4.56
CA ALA A 549 13.86 -22.44 5.28
C ALA A 549 13.45 -21.86 6.64
N GLY A 550 12.25 -22.19 7.09
CA GLY A 550 11.75 -21.62 8.33
C GLY A 550 10.59 -22.39 8.93
N VAL A 551 10.17 -21.88 10.10
CA VAL A 551 9.05 -22.41 10.87
C VAL A 551 8.10 -21.27 11.20
N LYS A 552 6.80 -21.52 11.06
CA LYS A 552 5.70 -20.66 11.53
C LYS A 552 5.00 -21.37 12.67
N ILE A 553 4.73 -20.64 13.73
CA ILE A 553 4.08 -21.15 14.95
C ILE A 553 2.91 -20.22 15.28
N ASP A 554 1.74 -20.81 15.46
CA ASP A 554 0.49 -20.11 15.76
C ASP A 554 -0.13 -20.69 17.03
N PHE A 555 -0.34 -19.85 18.07
CA PHE A 555 -0.93 -20.27 19.36
C PHE A 555 -2.15 -19.44 19.76
#